data_bdf67c2abaecfc22aacc162ef04517d2
#
_entry.id   bdf67c2abaecfc22aacc162ef04517d2
#
_cell.length_a   1.000
_cell.length_b   1.000
_cell.length_c   1.000
_cell.angle_alpha   90.00
_cell.angle_beta   90.00
_cell.angle_gamma   90.00
#
_symmetry.space_group_name_H-M   'P 1'
#
loop_
_entity.id
_entity.type
_entity.pdbx_description
1 polymer ?
#
loop_
_entity_poly.entity_id
_entity_poly.type
_entity_poly.pdbx_seq_one_letter_code
_entity_poly.pdbx_strand_id
1 'polypeptide(L)'
;MARETTDAGKLGEWQRIATSLEANLAELAHLEVPRTKLVRLLGQAVEIHAEQSSLRASKQDASRRLRSVLDEGQRLVTGLHQMLKDHYGPRSEKLAEFGLQPFRGRKTKKSVPEAPEAPAPPPAPAAPTPSDR
;
A
#
# COMPACT_ATOMS: atom_id res chain seq x y z
N MET A 1 -3.25 -17.92 -34.79
CA MET A 1 -3.72 -18.16 -33.44
C MET A 1 -2.92 -17.33 -32.47
N ALA A 2 -3.61 -16.72 -31.55
CA ALA A 2 -2.94 -15.93 -30.53
C ALA A 2 -2.17 -16.86 -29.60
N ARG A 3 -0.94 -16.50 -29.31
CA ARG A 3 -0.12 -17.27 -28.41
C ARG A 3 -0.44 -16.86 -26.98
N GLU A 4 -0.69 -17.85 -26.17
CA GLU A 4 -0.95 -17.56 -24.76
C GLU A 4 0.30 -16.99 -24.12
N THR A 5 0.14 -15.86 -23.45
CA THR A 5 1.26 -15.19 -22.82
C THR A 5 1.29 -15.38 -21.32
N THR A 6 0.16 -15.74 -20.73
CA THR A 6 0.11 -15.98 -19.29
C THR A 6 0.57 -17.39 -18.97
N ASP A 7 1.13 -17.58 -17.80
CA ASP A 7 1.58 -18.91 -17.36
C ASP A 7 0.41 -19.90 -17.30
N ALA A 8 -0.72 -19.46 -16.77
CA ALA A 8 -1.91 -20.30 -16.72
C ALA A 8 -2.40 -20.68 -18.12
N GLY A 9 -2.33 -19.73 -19.06
CA GLY A 9 -2.69 -19.97 -20.44
C GLY A 9 -1.78 -21.00 -21.11
N LYS A 10 -0.48 -20.90 -20.85
CA LYS A 10 0.50 -21.84 -21.38
C LYS A 10 0.25 -23.25 -20.83
N LEU A 11 -0.03 -23.36 -19.55
CA LEU A 11 -0.36 -24.66 -18.93
C LEU A 11 -1.62 -25.25 -19.57
N GLY A 12 -2.62 -24.43 -19.83
CA GLY A 12 -3.83 -24.87 -20.49
C GLY A 12 -3.57 -25.35 -21.90
N GLU A 13 -2.70 -24.67 -22.64
CA GLU A 13 -2.32 -25.08 -23.99
C GLU A 13 -1.58 -26.42 -23.96
N TRP A 14 -0.62 -26.56 -23.06
CA TRP A 14 0.12 -27.82 -22.91
C TRP A 14 -0.80 -28.98 -22.55
N GLN A 15 -1.76 -28.72 -21.67
CA GLN A 15 -2.75 -29.73 -21.29
C GLN A 15 -3.57 -30.18 -22.49
N ARG A 16 -4.00 -29.26 -23.32
CA ARG A 16 -4.77 -29.55 -24.51
C ARG A 16 -3.97 -30.40 -25.50
N ILE A 17 -2.72 -30.01 -25.72
CA ILE A 17 -1.83 -30.74 -26.62
C ILE A 17 -1.58 -32.16 -26.10
N ALA A 18 -1.29 -32.29 -24.81
CA ALA A 18 -1.06 -33.61 -24.21
C ALA A 18 -2.28 -34.52 -24.34
N THR A 19 -3.47 -33.97 -24.07
CA THR A 19 -4.71 -34.73 -24.20
C THR A 19 -4.99 -35.14 -25.66
N SER A 20 -4.76 -34.23 -26.60
CA SER A 20 -4.96 -34.53 -28.03
C SER A 20 -3.99 -35.58 -28.52
N LEU A 21 -2.73 -35.55 -28.08
CA LEU A 21 -1.74 -36.54 -28.43
C LEU A 21 -2.11 -37.91 -27.86
N GLU A 22 -2.62 -37.95 -26.64
CA GLU A 22 -3.06 -39.17 -26.01
C GLU A 22 -4.22 -39.79 -26.78
N ALA A 23 -5.18 -38.97 -27.20
CA ALA A 23 -6.34 -39.44 -27.95
C ALA A 23 -5.96 -40.00 -29.31
N ASN A 24 -4.84 -39.58 -29.89
CA ASN A 24 -4.41 -39.97 -31.21
C ASN A 24 -3.11 -40.80 -31.21
N LEU A 25 -2.85 -41.48 -30.12
CA LEU A 25 -1.62 -42.26 -29.96
C LEU A 25 -1.41 -43.30 -31.07
N ALA A 26 -2.48 -43.90 -31.52
CA ALA A 26 -2.38 -44.93 -32.57
C ALA A 26 -1.78 -44.36 -33.86
N GLU A 27 -2.12 -43.11 -34.20
CA GLU A 27 -1.62 -42.48 -35.41
C GLU A 27 -0.29 -41.75 -35.18
N LEU A 28 -0.04 -41.32 -33.96
CA LEU A 28 1.11 -40.50 -33.64
C LEU A 28 2.10 -41.21 -32.73
N ALA A 29 2.24 -42.52 -32.91
CA ALA A 29 3.14 -43.32 -32.07
C ALA A 29 4.58 -42.80 -32.05
N HIS A 30 5.02 -42.17 -33.11
CA HIS A 30 6.36 -41.60 -33.20
C HIS A 30 6.55 -40.36 -32.30
N LEU A 31 5.46 -39.82 -31.78
CA LEU A 31 5.53 -38.68 -30.88
C LEU A 31 5.42 -39.05 -29.39
N GLU A 32 5.52 -40.35 -29.08
CA GLU A 32 5.40 -40.85 -27.72
C GLU A 32 6.45 -40.24 -26.78
N VAL A 33 7.69 -40.17 -27.22
CA VAL A 33 8.77 -39.62 -26.40
C VAL A 33 8.58 -38.14 -26.09
N PRO A 34 8.31 -37.27 -27.08
CA PRO A 34 7.99 -35.87 -26.82
C PRO A 34 6.74 -35.70 -25.95
N ARG A 35 5.73 -36.56 -26.16
CA ARG A 35 4.50 -36.51 -25.36
C ARG A 35 4.79 -36.78 -23.86
N THR A 36 5.59 -37.81 -23.59
CA THR A 36 5.96 -38.17 -22.25
C THR A 36 6.73 -37.04 -21.56
N LYS A 37 7.64 -36.41 -22.31
CA LYS A 37 8.36 -35.25 -21.81
C LYS A 37 7.42 -34.09 -21.48
N LEU A 38 6.48 -33.81 -22.36
CA LEU A 38 5.52 -32.72 -22.16
C LEU A 38 4.66 -32.99 -20.94
N VAL A 39 4.17 -34.21 -20.76
CA VAL A 39 3.36 -34.58 -19.61
C VAL A 39 4.14 -34.39 -18.30
N ARG A 40 5.39 -34.77 -18.30
CA ARG A 40 6.24 -34.59 -17.11
C ARG A 40 6.48 -33.12 -16.79
N LEU A 41 6.80 -32.32 -17.81
CA LEU A 41 7.00 -30.90 -17.62
C LEU A 41 5.71 -30.19 -17.18
N LEU A 42 4.59 -30.62 -17.74
CA LEU A 42 3.29 -30.10 -17.35
C LEU A 42 3.02 -30.37 -15.86
N GLY A 43 3.31 -31.59 -15.40
CA GLY A 43 3.15 -31.96 -14.00
C GLY A 43 3.99 -31.08 -13.09
N GLN A 44 5.26 -30.88 -13.45
CA GLN A 44 6.16 -30.02 -12.68
C GLN A 44 5.68 -28.57 -12.68
N ALA A 45 5.25 -28.08 -13.81
CA ALA A 45 4.78 -26.70 -13.94
C ALA A 45 3.50 -26.45 -13.13
N VAL A 46 2.59 -27.43 -13.14
CA VAL A 46 1.36 -27.34 -12.34
C VAL A 46 1.68 -27.31 -10.86
N GLU A 47 2.61 -28.16 -10.40
CA GLU A 47 3.02 -28.18 -9.01
C GLU A 47 3.61 -26.85 -8.58
N ILE A 48 4.55 -26.33 -9.39
CA ILE A 48 5.21 -25.05 -9.08
C ILE A 48 4.19 -23.90 -9.08
N HIS A 49 3.26 -23.95 -10.01
CA HIS A 49 2.22 -22.92 -10.08
C HIS A 49 1.31 -22.94 -8.86
N ALA A 50 0.96 -24.14 -8.39
CA ALA A 50 0.16 -24.30 -7.17
C ALA A 50 0.93 -23.82 -5.95
N GLU A 51 2.23 -24.12 -5.87
CA GLU A 51 3.09 -23.66 -4.80
C GLU A 51 3.18 -22.12 -4.80
N GLN A 52 3.32 -21.53 -5.97
CA GLN A 52 3.37 -20.09 -6.12
C GLN A 52 2.07 -19.44 -5.63
N SER A 53 0.93 -20.05 -5.96
CA SER A 53 -0.37 -19.56 -5.51
C SER A 53 -0.50 -19.65 -3.99
N SER A 54 -0.01 -20.74 -3.41
CA SER A 54 -0.01 -20.95 -1.96
C SER A 54 0.85 -19.90 -1.27
N LEU A 55 2.03 -19.60 -1.83
CA LEU A 55 2.92 -18.59 -1.28
C LEU A 55 2.30 -17.19 -1.35
N ARG A 56 1.57 -16.89 -2.43
CA ARG A 56 0.86 -15.62 -2.54
C ARG A 56 -0.22 -15.48 -1.47
N ALA A 57 -0.98 -16.55 -1.25
CA ALA A 57 -2.01 -16.55 -0.22
C ALA A 57 -1.40 -16.37 1.17
N SER A 58 -0.29 -17.06 1.42
CA SER A 58 0.47 -16.93 2.66
C SER A 58 0.98 -15.52 2.87
N LYS A 59 1.51 -14.92 1.82
CA LYS A 59 2.01 -13.55 1.85
C LYS A 59 0.88 -12.56 2.17
N GLN A 60 -0.28 -12.74 1.54
CA GLN A 60 -1.43 -11.88 1.80
C GLN A 60 -1.91 -12.01 3.24
N ASP A 61 -1.94 -13.23 3.75
CA ASP A 61 -2.35 -13.47 5.12
C ASP A 61 -1.36 -12.84 6.11
N ALA A 62 -0.07 -13.00 5.85
CA ALA A 62 0.96 -12.39 6.67
C ALA A 62 0.85 -10.86 6.64
N SER A 63 0.54 -10.27 5.48
CA SER A 63 0.35 -8.83 5.34
C SER A 63 -0.85 -8.35 6.15
N ARG A 64 -1.94 -9.10 6.13
CA ARG A 64 -3.12 -8.77 6.93
C ARG A 64 -2.83 -8.82 8.41
N ARG A 65 -2.11 -9.86 8.84
CA ARG A 65 -1.74 -10.01 10.25
C ARG A 65 -0.82 -8.89 10.69
N LEU A 66 0.15 -8.55 9.84
CA LEU A 66 1.06 -7.45 10.15
C LEU A 66 0.30 -6.13 10.29
N ARG A 67 -0.62 -5.86 9.36
CA ARG A 67 -1.41 -4.64 9.42
C ARG A 67 -2.24 -4.56 10.70
N SER A 68 -2.85 -5.68 11.08
CA SER A 68 -3.63 -5.75 12.30
C SER A 68 -2.79 -5.44 13.54
N VAL A 69 -1.58 -6.04 13.61
CA VAL A 69 -0.66 -5.82 14.72
C VAL A 69 -0.17 -4.37 14.74
N LEU A 70 0.12 -3.81 13.57
CA LEU A 70 0.57 -2.42 13.47
C LEU A 70 -0.54 -1.45 13.92
N ASP A 71 -1.79 -1.72 13.54
CA ASP A 71 -2.91 -0.88 13.95
C ASP A 71 -3.11 -0.93 15.47
N GLU A 72 -3.03 -2.13 16.03
CA GLU A 72 -3.16 -2.32 17.47
C GLU A 72 -2.01 -1.62 18.20
N GLY A 73 -0.80 -1.82 17.71
CA GLY A 73 0.40 -1.19 18.27
C GLY A 73 0.31 0.32 18.19
N GLN A 74 -0.19 0.86 17.08
CA GLN A 74 -0.31 2.30 16.91
C GLN A 74 -1.32 2.90 17.89
N ARG A 75 -2.41 2.20 18.15
CA ARG A 75 -3.38 2.66 19.17
C ARG A 75 -2.75 2.68 20.54
N LEU A 76 -1.99 1.63 20.86
CA LEU A 76 -1.30 1.55 22.14
C LEU A 76 -0.26 2.65 22.28
N VAL A 77 0.52 2.89 21.22
CA VAL A 77 1.53 3.95 21.21
C VAL A 77 0.88 5.31 21.40
N THR A 78 -0.25 5.57 20.73
CA THR A 78 -0.98 6.82 20.90
C THR A 78 -1.42 7.01 22.37
N GLY A 79 -1.93 5.93 22.97
CA GLY A 79 -2.32 5.96 24.39
C GLY A 79 -1.13 6.20 25.29
N LEU A 80 0.00 5.55 24.99
CA LEU A 80 1.22 5.74 25.79
C LEU A 80 1.76 7.17 25.67
N HIS A 81 1.69 7.76 24.48
CA HIS A 81 2.09 9.15 24.27
C HIS A 81 1.26 10.08 25.17
N GLN A 82 -0.03 9.81 25.24
CA GLN A 82 -0.90 10.62 26.09
C GLN A 82 -0.56 10.44 27.56
N MET A 83 -0.35 9.21 27.98
CA MET A 83 0.03 8.91 29.37
C MET A 83 1.37 9.56 29.76
N LEU A 84 2.33 9.56 28.82
CA LEU A 84 3.62 10.19 29.05
C LEU A 84 3.48 11.70 29.21
N LYS A 85 2.66 12.31 28.38
CA LYS A 85 2.39 13.74 28.47
C LYS A 85 1.70 14.10 29.77
N ASP A 86 0.79 13.24 30.22
CA ASP A 86 0.09 13.46 31.48
C ASP A 86 1.03 13.29 32.67
N HIS A 87 1.96 12.34 32.61
CA HIS A 87 2.90 12.06 33.66
C HIS A 87 3.98 13.16 33.80
N TYR A 88 4.63 13.50 32.70
CA TYR A 88 5.74 14.48 32.71
C TYR A 88 5.28 15.91 32.43
N GLY A 89 4.07 16.09 31.95
CA GLY A 89 3.57 17.38 31.49
C GLY A 89 3.90 17.63 30.05
N PRO A 90 3.01 18.33 29.32
CA PRO A 90 3.16 18.49 27.88
C PRO A 90 4.36 19.32 27.43
N ARG A 91 4.98 20.07 28.37
CA ARG A 91 6.12 20.91 28.04
C ARG A 91 7.45 20.33 28.50
N SER A 92 7.45 19.13 29.09
CA SER A 92 8.67 18.53 29.62
C SER A 92 9.62 18.10 28.51
N GLU A 93 10.89 18.45 28.67
CA GLU A 93 11.93 18.00 27.74
C GLU A 93 12.17 16.49 27.82
N LYS A 94 11.72 15.86 28.89
CA LYS A 94 11.80 14.41 29.05
C LYS A 94 11.06 13.68 27.95
N LEU A 95 10.05 14.31 27.39
CA LEU A 95 9.27 13.73 26.29
C LEU A 95 10.13 13.44 25.05
N ALA A 96 11.21 14.18 24.88
CA ALA A 96 12.12 13.98 23.76
C ALA A 96 12.76 12.59 23.77
N GLU A 97 12.96 12.01 24.95
CA GLU A 97 13.52 10.65 25.06
C GLU A 97 12.60 9.61 24.44
N PHE A 98 11.32 9.90 24.39
CA PHE A 98 10.32 8.99 23.84
C PHE A 98 9.93 9.35 22.41
N GLY A 99 10.69 10.25 21.78
CA GLY A 99 10.41 10.68 20.43
C GLY A 99 9.26 11.66 20.28
N LEU A 100 8.81 12.22 21.39
CA LEU A 100 7.72 13.20 21.39
C LEU A 100 8.31 14.60 21.44
N GLN A 101 7.66 15.52 20.73
CA GLN A 101 8.08 16.91 20.81
C GLN A 101 7.36 17.60 21.97
N PRO A 102 8.11 18.23 22.87
CA PRO A 102 7.48 19.00 23.93
C PRO A 102 6.68 20.17 23.33
N PHE A 103 5.56 20.47 23.97
CA PHE A 103 4.77 21.61 23.54
C PHE A 103 5.47 22.89 23.99
N ARG A 104 5.89 23.68 23.03
CA ARG A 104 6.63 24.92 23.28
C ARG A 104 5.80 26.17 23.05
N GLY A 105 4.51 26.03 23.15
CA GLY A 105 3.61 27.13 22.87
C GLY A 105 3.22 27.18 21.40
N ARG A 106 2.22 27.98 21.10
CA ARG A 106 1.74 28.07 19.76
C ARG A 106 2.66 28.96 18.99
N LYS A 107 3.13 28.50 17.92
CA LYS A 107 3.96 29.29 17.13
C LYS A 107 3.15 30.05 16.30
N THR A 108 2.81 31.05 16.79
CA THR A 108 1.93 31.76 16.05
C THR A 108 2.38 32.10 14.80
N LYS A 109 3.13 32.40 14.66
CA LYS A 109 3.52 32.79 13.56
C LYS A 109 3.17 32.27 12.55
N LYS A 110 3.26 31.55 12.55
CA LYS A 110 3.06 30.91 11.56
C LYS A 110 1.98 31.33 11.06
N SER A 111 1.61 31.84 11.55
CA SER A 111 0.58 32.12 11.15
C SER A 111 0.52 33.13 10.47
N VAL A 112 0.63 33.34 10.25
CA VAL A 112 0.44 34.03 9.70
C VAL A 112 0.49 34.71 9.11
N PRO A 113 0.60 34.71 8.85
CA PRO A 113 0.71 35.32 8.19
C PRO A 113 -0.18 36.04 7.90
N GLU A 114 -0.53 36.25 8.07
CA GLU A 114 -1.27 36.75 7.82
C GLU A 114 -1.43 37.76 7.96
N ALA A 115 -1.40 37.89 7.96
CA ALA A 115 -1.56 38.67 8.12
C ALA A 115 -1.84 39.60 7.71
N PRO A 116 -1.93 39.89 7.36
CA PRO A 116 -2.11 40.70 6.93
C PRO A 116 -2.95 41.40 6.93
N GLU A 117 -3.25 41.43 7.22
CA GLU A 117 -3.98 41.91 7.26
C GLU A 117 -4.08 42.95 7.33
N ALA A 118 -4.22 43.18 7.13
CA ALA A 118 -4.31 43.97 7.19
C ALA A 118 -4.61 44.97 7.18
N PRO A 119 -4.79 45.46 6.95
CA PRO A 119 -4.97 46.28 6.92
C PRO A 119 -5.69 47.18 6.88
N ALA A 120 -5.90 47.49 6.97
CA ALA A 120 -6.41 48.32 7.14
C ALA A 120 -6.87 49.21 6.48
N PRO A 121 -7.46 49.52 6.44
CA PRO A 121 -8.03 50.23 5.85
C PRO A 121 -8.14 51.50 5.96
N PRO A 122 -8.35 51.97 5.58
CA PRO A 122 -8.42 52.98 5.48
C PRO A 122 -9.20 53.85 5.62
N PRO A 123 -9.39 54.40 5.75
CA PRO A 123 -10.04 55.16 5.92
C PRO A 123 -10.47 56.07 5.25
N ALA A 124 -10.98 56.23 5.08
CA ALA A 124 -11.51 56.97 4.64
C ALA A 124 -11.61 58.15 4.56
N PRO A 125 -11.80 58.64 4.32
CA PRO A 125 -11.93 59.58 4.05
C PRO A 125 -12.52 60.56 4.13
N ALA A 126 -12.71 60.89 4.15
CA ALA A 126 -13.18 61.73 4.14
C ALA A 126 -13.74 62.61 3.75
N ALA A 127 -14.05 62.91 3.70
CA ALA A 127 -14.66 63.67 3.38
C ALA A 127 -14.91 64.80 3.11
N PRO A 128 -15.18 65.24 2.95
CA PRO A 128 -15.45 66.13 2.61
C PRO A 128 -15.90 67.21 2.71
N THR A 129 -16.16 67.63 2.64
CA THR A 129 -16.58 68.49 2.58
C THR A 129 -17.05 69.46 2.25
N PRO A 130 -17.41 69.90 2.15
CA PRO A 130 -17.90 70.64 1.80
C PRO A 130 -18.03 71.78 1.73
N SER A 131 -18.20 72.14 1.56
CA SER A 131 -18.37 73.08 1.38
C SER A 131 -18.98 74.04 1.21
N ASP A 132 -19.19 74.35 1.18
CA ASP A 132 -19.68 75.12 0.95
C ASP A 132 -19.98 76.09 0.83
N ARG A 133 -20.20 76.56 0.62
CA ARG A 133 -20.50 77.43 0.38
C ARG A 133 -20.99 77.97 0.34
#